data_d2cc6005e9264fba9f0e7233b54819cc
#
_entry.id   d2cc6005e9264fba9f0e7233b54819cc
#
_cell.length_a   1.000
_cell.length_b   1.000
_cell.length_c   1.000
_cell.angle_alpha   90.00
_cell.angle_beta   90.00
_cell.angle_gamma   90.00
#
_symmetry.space_group_name_H-M   'P 1'
#
loop_
_entity.id
_entity.type
_entity.pdbx_description
1 polymer ?
#
loop_
_entity_poly.entity_id
_entity_poly.type
_entity_poly.pdbx_seq_one_letter_code
_entity_poly.pdbx_strand_id
1 'polypeptide(L)'
;MNTARTRLAIADLTATLATEFDVPALLHAVALHAQRCFDAHCAAIVLHGRRAAGNAGLHIVAEAARDDSPADPRLHTVGPALASARDGAVAMIADLDDSAGDDRWPEYRARAREAGLRSVRAFPVRAMAVPLGAVVVHADEPWGTRRPDDFGQILADLTAIALSTSQGGRRVTATDTVDTVLNGTAVIATAVGILAEYFDRDVDAARLRLHRLARAHQRTPTAQAAAVVRAQEVSPADPGAEPALHLPPDLAPPTSIGR
;
A
#
# COMPACT_ATOMS: atom_id res chain seq x y z
N MET A 1 0.07 11.42 -18.61
CA MET A 1 0.81 10.28 -18.05
C MET A 1 2.08 10.04 -18.87
N ASN A 2 3.21 9.76 -18.23
CA ASN A 2 4.48 9.49 -18.92
C ASN A 2 4.55 7.99 -19.28
N THR A 3 4.45 7.66 -20.57
CA THR A 3 4.45 6.26 -21.06
C THR A 3 5.71 5.49 -20.66
N ALA A 4 6.87 6.14 -20.59
CA ALA A 4 8.09 5.50 -20.14
C ALA A 4 8.01 5.10 -18.66
N ARG A 5 7.47 5.98 -17.80
CA ARG A 5 7.27 5.70 -16.37
C ARG A 5 6.30 4.54 -16.15
N THR A 6 5.21 4.49 -16.91
CA THR A 6 4.23 3.40 -16.85
C THR A 6 4.84 2.05 -17.24
N ARG A 7 5.63 2.02 -18.33
CA ARG A 7 6.32 0.79 -18.75
C ARG A 7 7.33 0.31 -17.71
N LEU A 8 8.08 1.23 -17.13
CA LEU A 8 9.03 0.90 -16.05
C LEU A 8 8.31 0.36 -14.82
N ALA A 9 7.18 0.96 -14.42
CA ALA A 9 6.37 0.48 -13.30
C ALA A 9 5.86 -0.95 -13.51
N ILE A 10 5.33 -1.25 -14.71
CA ILE A 10 4.88 -2.60 -15.06
C ILE A 10 6.07 -3.58 -15.03
N ALA A 11 7.21 -3.20 -15.62
CA ALA A 11 8.41 -4.05 -15.66
C ALA A 11 8.94 -4.35 -14.26
N ASP A 12 8.99 -3.35 -13.37
CA ASP A 12 9.43 -3.50 -11.99
C ASP A 12 8.52 -4.45 -11.19
N LEU A 13 7.20 -4.22 -11.27
CA LEU A 13 6.22 -5.06 -10.58
C LEU A 13 6.21 -6.50 -11.11
N THR A 14 6.31 -6.70 -12.43
CA THR A 14 6.35 -8.05 -13.03
C THR A 14 7.65 -8.76 -12.71
N ALA A 15 8.79 -8.07 -12.70
CA ALA A 15 10.07 -8.64 -12.26
C ALA A 15 10.02 -9.07 -10.79
N THR A 16 9.39 -8.27 -9.92
CA THR A 16 9.18 -8.63 -8.51
C THR A 16 8.32 -9.88 -8.39
N LEU A 17 7.20 -9.98 -9.12
CA LEU A 17 6.31 -11.15 -9.11
C LEU A 17 6.97 -12.43 -9.64
N ALA A 18 8.01 -12.31 -10.46
CA ALA A 18 8.76 -13.45 -11.01
C ALA A 18 9.78 -14.04 -10.03
N THR A 19 9.98 -13.43 -8.86
CA THR A 19 10.90 -13.87 -7.81
C THR A 19 10.13 -14.15 -6.52
N GLU A 20 10.82 -14.59 -5.47
CA GLU A 20 10.23 -14.63 -4.14
C GLU A 20 10.00 -13.19 -3.64
N PHE A 21 8.77 -12.86 -3.28
CA PHE A 21 8.38 -11.50 -2.90
C PHE A 21 7.59 -11.45 -1.60
N ASP A 22 7.66 -10.30 -0.96
CA ASP A 22 6.87 -9.94 0.23
C ASP A 22 5.61 -9.21 -0.22
N VAL A 23 4.43 -9.77 0.07
CA VAL A 23 3.16 -9.22 -0.41
C VAL A 23 2.92 -7.79 0.09
N PRO A 24 3.04 -7.46 1.39
CA PRO A 24 2.86 -6.09 1.85
C PRO A 24 3.81 -5.08 1.17
N ALA A 25 5.07 -5.47 0.95
CA ALA A 25 6.04 -4.62 0.25
C ALA A 25 5.65 -4.40 -1.22
N LEU A 26 5.18 -5.44 -1.90
CA LEU A 26 4.69 -5.34 -3.28
C LEU A 26 3.45 -4.45 -3.37
N LEU A 27 2.48 -4.59 -2.45
CA LEU A 27 1.28 -3.74 -2.43
C LEU A 27 1.64 -2.27 -2.21
N HIS A 28 2.62 -1.99 -1.35
CA HIS A 28 3.12 -0.64 -1.20
C HIS A 28 3.77 -0.11 -2.49
N ALA A 29 4.56 -0.92 -3.19
CA ALA A 29 5.13 -0.54 -4.49
C ALA A 29 4.04 -0.26 -5.53
N VAL A 30 2.96 -1.05 -5.57
CA VAL A 30 1.80 -0.81 -6.45
C VAL A 30 1.15 0.55 -6.13
N ALA A 31 0.89 0.86 -4.86
CA ALA A 31 0.31 2.14 -4.45
C ALA A 31 1.21 3.31 -4.87
N LEU A 32 2.53 3.18 -4.67
CA LEU A 32 3.51 4.19 -5.04
C LEU A 32 3.59 4.40 -6.56
N HIS A 33 3.57 3.32 -7.35
CA HIS A 33 3.53 3.42 -8.82
C HIS A 33 2.21 4.01 -9.31
N ALA A 34 1.08 3.67 -8.69
CA ALA A 34 -0.21 4.28 -9.00
C ALA A 34 -0.16 5.79 -8.75
N GLN A 35 0.25 6.22 -7.56
CA GLN A 35 0.37 7.63 -7.21
C GLN A 35 1.25 8.39 -8.22
N ARG A 36 2.47 7.88 -8.51
CA ARG A 36 3.45 8.54 -9.37
C ARG A 36 3.08 8.55 -10.85
N CYS A 37 2.53 7.44 -11.37
CA CYS A 37 2.21 7.33 -12.79
C CYS A 37 0.95 8.12 -13.17
N PHE A 38 -0.04 8.15 -12.30
CA PHE A 38 -1.23 8.96 -12.49
C PHE A 38 -1.04 10.44 -12.14
N ASP A 39 0.11 10.79 -11.55
CA ASP A 39 0.31 12.11 -10.94
C ASP A 39 -0.84 12.44 -9.99
N ALA A 40 -1.12 11.49 -9.13
CA ALA A 40 -2.24 11.53 -8.21
C ALA A 40 -1.87 12.24 -6.90
N HIS A 41 -2.87 12.77 -6.21
CA HIS A 41 -2.70 13.25 -4.85
C HIS A 41 -2.35 12.09 -3.92
N CYS A 42 -3.13 11.02 -3.98
CA CYS A 42 -2.83 9.77 -3.26
C CYS A 42 -3.39 8.55 -4.01
N ALA A 43 -2.84 7.40 -3.70
CA ALA A 43 -3.35 6.11 -4.15
C ALA A 43 -3.31 5.12 -2.98
N ALA A 44 -4.33 4.26 -2.89
CA ALA A 44 -4.43 3.24 -1.86
C ALA A 44 -4.87 1.90 -2.44
N ILE A 45 -4.47 0.83 -1.77
CA ILE A 45 -5.00 -0.51 -2.00
C ILE A 45 -5.86 -0.86 -0.80
N VAL A 46 -7.11 -1.23 -1.07
CA VAL A 46 -8.06 -1.65 -0.05
C VAL A 46 -8.52 -3.07 -0.33
N LEU A 47 -8.59 -3.88 0.70
CA LEU A 47 -9.03 -5.27 0.59
C LEU A 47 -10.20 -5.54 1.55
N HIS A 48 -11.06 -6.48 1.15
CA HIS A 48 -12.10 -6.99 2.04
C HIS A 48 -11.46 -7.77 3.19
N GLY A 49 -11.76 -7.40 4.42
CA GLY A 49 -11.33 -8.10 5.62
C GLY A 49 -12.44 -8.22 6.64
N ARG A 50 -12.23 -9.08 7.63
CA ARG A 50 -13.17 -9.24 8.76
C ARG A 50 -12.80 -8.22 9.84
N ARG A 51 -13.75 -7.38 10.23
CA ARG A 51 -13.59 -6.57 11.45
C ARG A 51 -13.75 -7.45 12.68
N ALA A 52 -13.11 -7.06 13.79
CA ALA A 52 -13.21 -7.74 15.09
C ALA A 52 -14.66 -7.94 15.56
N ALA A 53 -15.61 -7.13 15.07
CA ALA A 53 -17.05 -7.25 15.34
C ALA A 53 -17.81 -8.17 14.36
N GLY A 54 -17.10 -8.92 13.48
CA GLY A 54 -17.74 -9.83 12.51
C GLY A 54 -18.29 -9.16 11.25
N ASN A 55 -18.28 -7.84 11.14
CA ASN A 55 -18.74 -7.13 9.95
C ASN A 55 -17.64 -7.10 8.88
N ALA A 56 -18.00 -7.47 7.64
CA ALA A 56 -17.14 -7.28 6.49
C ALA A 56 -16.93 -5.79 6.23
N GLY A 57 -15.69 -5.38 5.95
CA GLY A 57 -15.34 -4.01 5.65
C GLY A 57 -14.11 -3.95 4.75
N LEU A 58 -13.84 -2.76 4.20
CA LEU A 58 -12.58 -2.51 3.50
C LEU A 58 -11.52 -2.08 4.51
N HIS A 59 -10.32 -2.61 4.32
CA HIS A 59 -9.13 -2.27 5.06
C HIS A 59 -8.07 -1.73 4.10
N ILE A 60 -7.42 -0.63 4.48
CA ILE A 60 -6.27 -0.10 3.74
C ILE A 60 -5.07 -0.98 4.04
N VAL A 61 -4.49 -1.58 3.00
CA VAL A 61 -3.29 -2.43 3.12
C VAL A 61 -2.03 -1.75 2.59
N ALA A 62 -2.18 -0.74 1.75
CA ALA A 62 -1.10 0.11 1.29
C ALA A 62 -1.64 1.47 0.89
N GLU A 63 -0.84 2.51 1.10
CA GLU A 63 -1.13 3.88 0.71
C GLU A 63 0.16 4.56 0.28
N ALA A 64 0.05 5.47 -0.69
CA ALA A 64 1.09 6.42 -1.09
C ALA A 64 0.45 7.77 -1.38
N ALA A 65 0.96 8.83 -0.77
CA ALA A 65 0.53 10.21 -0.97
C ALA A 65 1.66 11.05 -1.57
N ARG A 66 1.32 12.19 -2.19
CA ARG A 66 2.31 13.08 -2.81
C ARG A 66 3.19 13.75 -1.76
N ASP A 67 2.62 14.20 -0.67
CA ASP A 67 3.25 15.03 0.36
C ASP A 67 3.36 14.30 1.71
N ASP A 68 3.41 12.96 1.71
CA ASP A 68 3.47 12.09 2.89
C ASP A 68 2.39 12.38 3.96
N SER A 69 1.42 13.22 3.61
CA SER A 69 0.28 13.51 4.47
C SER A 69 -0.78 12.43 4.28
N PRO A 70 -1.08 11.62 5.29
CA PRO A 70 -2.08 10.56 5.16
C PRO A 70 -3.43 11.20 4.84
N ALA A 71 -4.07 10.71 3.78
CA ALA A 71 -5.43 11.12 3.46
C ALA A 71 -6.41 10.60 4.53
N ASP A 72 -7.61 11.22 4.63
CA ASP A 72 -8.67 10.67 5.51
C ASP A 72 -8.94 9.20 5.11
N PRO A 73 -8.70 8.21 6.00
CA PRO A 73 -8.89 6.79 5.69
C PRO A 73 -10.28 6.44 5.18
N ARG A 74 -11.28 7.27 5.50
CA ARG A 74 -12.66 7.08 5.03
C ARG A 74 -12.79 7.30 3.53
N LEU A 75 -11.93 8.15 2.92
CA LEU A 75 -11.92 8.36 1.48
C LEU A 75 -11.54 7.09 0.71
N HIS A 76 -10.78 6.20 1.35
CA HIS A 76 -10.34 4.94 0.73
C HIS A 76 -11.28 3.77 0.98
N THR A 77 -12.23 3.87 1.91
CA THR A 77 -13.03 2.72 2.36
C THR A 77 -14.53 2.87 2.13
N VAL A 78 -14.98 4.02 1.62
CA VAL A 78 -16.39 4.29 1.28
C VAL A 78 -16.53 4.78 -0.17
N GLY A 79 -17.74 5.06 -0.59
CA GLY A 79 -18.02 5.65 -1.91
C GLY A 79 -17.54 4.78 -3.07
N PRO A 80 -16.77 5.34 -4.04
CA PRO A 80 -16.29 4.60 -5.22
C PRO A 80 -15.45 3.39 -4.87
N ALA A 81 -14.60 3.46 -3.84
CA ALA A 81 -13.76 2.35 -3.39
C ALA A 81 -14.61 1.14 -2.98
N LEU A 82 -15.60 1.37 -2.11
CA LEU A 82 -16.50 0.31 -1.66
C LEU A 82 -17.36 -0.25 -2.80
N ALA A 83 -17.84 0.63 -3.68
CA ALA A 83 -18.63 0.21 -4.85
C ALA A 83 -17.81 -0.68 -5.78
N SER A 84 -16.59 -0.27 -6.13
CA SER A 84 -15.69 -1.04 -7.00
C SER A 84 -15.33 -2.39 -6.37
N ALA A 85 -14.96 -2.40 -5.09
CA ALA A 85 -14.60 -3.62 -4.38
C ALA A 85 -15.78 -4.62 -4.27
N ARG A 86 -17.01 -4.12 -4.11
CA ARG A 86 -18.22 -4.96 -4.02
C ARG A 86 -18.69 -5.46 -5.37
N ASP A 87 -18.78 -4.55 -6.34
CA ASP A 87 -19.44 -4.83 -7.62
C ASP A 87 -18.47 -5.43 -8.66
N GLY A 88 -17.15 -5.40 -8.37
CA GLY A 88 -16.12 -5.91 -9.27
C GLY A 88 -16.02 -5.11 -10.57
N ALA A 89 -16.42 -3.85 -10.55
CA ALA A 89 -16.42 -2.93 -11.69
C ALA A 89 -15.72 -1.62 -11.33
N VAL A 90 -15.18 -0.93 -12.34
CA VAL A 90 -14.58 0.40 -12.12
C VAL A 90 -15.65 1.37 -11.64
N ALA A 91 -15.39 2.01 -10.51
CA ALA A 91 -16.23 3.08 -9.98
C ALA A 91 -15.46 4.41 -10.01
N MET A 92 -16.13 5.49 -10.44
CA MET A 92 -15.43 6.75 -10.65
C MET A 92 -16.29 7.97 -10.40
N ILE A 93 -15.63 9.08 -10.10
CA ILE A 93 -16.11 10.44 -10.24
C ILE A 93 -15.06 11.18 -11.07
N ALA A 94 -15.44 11.63 -12.26
CA ALA A 94 -14.51 12.29 -13.19
C ALA A 94 -14.17 13.71 -12.75
N ASP A 95 -15.14 14.42 -12.21
CA ASP A 95 -14.98 15.74 -11.60
C ASP A 95 -15.98 15.90 -10.45
N LEU A 96 -15.46 16.19 -9.26
CA LEU A 96 -16.30 16.44 -8.07
C LEU A 96 -17.06 17.76 -8.13
N ASP A 97 -16.57 18.74 -8.91
CA ASP A 97 -17.24 20.02 -9.08
C ASP A 97 -18.31 19.99 -10.20
N ASP A 98 -18.31 18.93 -11.01
CA ASP A 98 -19.38 18.76 -12.00
C ASP A 98 -20.70 18.43 -11.28
N SER A 99 -21.66 19.36 -11.39
CA SER A 99 -22.99 19.25 -10.82
C SER A 99 -23.97 18.50 -11.72
N ALA A 100 -23.55 18.07 -12.90
CA ALA A 100 -24.43 17.43 -13.89
C ALA A 100 -24.76 15.98 -13.50
N GLY A 101 -25.63 15.82 -12.51
CA GLY A 101 -26.55 14.66 -12.48
C GLY A 101 -26.07 13.38 -11.79
N ASP A 102 -24.94 13.31 -11.12
CA ASP A 102 -24.56 12.13 -10.35
C ASP A 102 -24.58 12.38 -8.83
N ASP A 103 -25.74 12.11 -8.22
CA ASP A 103 -25.93 12.25 -6.76
C ASP A 103 -25.42 11.03 -5.96
N ARG A 104 -24.71 10.11 -6.59
CA ARG A 104 -24.12 8.99 -5.88
C ARG A 104 -23.07 9.50 -4.87
N TRP A 105 -23.09 8.91 -3.70
CA TRP A 105 -22.12 9.13 -2.63
C TRP A 105 -22.00 10.60 -2.15
N PRO A 106 -23.09 11.25 -1.72
CA PRO A 106 -23.06 12.68 -1.34
C PRO A 106 -22.11 12.98 -0.18
N GLU A 107 -22.07 12.13 0.84
CA GLU A 107 -21.15 12.28 1.98
C GLU A 107 -19.68 12.14 1.58
N TYR A 108 -19.39 11.18 0.68
CA TYR A 108 -18.06 11.02 0.12
C TYR A 108 -17.64 12.27 -0.68
N ARG A 109 -18.55 12.78 -1.55
CA ARG A 109 -18.28 13.98 -2.36
C ARG A 109 -17.96 15.20 -1.51
N ALA A 110 -18.73 15.43 -0.44
CA ALA A 110 -18.48 16.53 0.47
C ALA A 110 -17.09 16.45 1.11
N ARG A 111 -16.76 15.29 1.67
CA ARG A 111 -15.47 15.04 2.31
C ARG A 111 -14.29 15.10 1.34
N ALA A 112 -14.46 14.57 0.13
CA ALA A 112 -13.41 14.62 -0.88
C ALA A 112 -13.10 16.06 -1.33
N ARG A 113 -14.13 16.91 -1.47
CA ARG A 113 -13.94 18.34 -1.75
C ARG A 113 -13.24 19.08 -0.59
N GLU A 114 -13.61 18.79 0.66
CA GLU A 114 -12.94 19.35 1.84
C GLU A 114 -11.45 18.99 1.87
N ALA A 115 -11.09 17.80 1.38
CA ALA A 115 -9.71 17.35 1.24
C ALA A 115 -9.00 17.90 -0.02
N GLY A 116 -9.63 18.81 -0.78
CA GLY A 116 -9.05 19.40 -1.99
C GLY A 116 -8.99 18.46 -3.21
N LEU A 117 -9.71 17.34 -3.16
CA LEU A 117 -9.75 16.39 -4.27
C LEU A 117 -10.75 16.82 -5.34
N ARG A 118 -10.45 16.48 -6.59
CA ARG A 118 -11.31 16.78 -7.76
C ARG A 118 -11.82 15.53 -8.45
N SER A 119 -11.10 14.43 -8.37
CA SER A 119 -11.51 13.18 -9.02
C SER A 119 -11.06 11.95 -8.29
N VAL A 120 -11.74 10.82 -8.56
CA VAL A 120 -11.40 9.51 -8.01
C VAL A 120 -11.70 8.41 -9.03
N ARG A 121 -10.84 7.41 -9.06
CA ARG A 121 -11.09 6.12 -9.71
C ARG A 121 -10.73 4.98 -8.79
N ALA A 122 -11.59 3.96 -8.78
CA ALA A 122 -11.38 2.73 -8.07
C ALA A 122 -11.44 1.57 -9.09
N PHE A 123 -10.34 0.83 -9.17
CA PHE A 123 -10.15 -0.31 -10.07
C PHE A 123 -10.31 -1.60 -9.27
N PRO A 124 -11.21 -2.51 -9.65
CA PRO A 124 -11.49 -3.71 -8.86
C PRO A 124 -10.32 -4.69 -8.89
N VAL A 125 -9.91 -5.15 -7.72
CA VAL A 125 -8.98 -6.26 -7.55
C VAL A 125 -9.80 -7.54 -7.48
N ARG A 126 -9.63 -8.44 -8.47
CA ARG A 126 -10.43 -9.66 -8.61
C ARG A 126 -9.56 -10.88 -8.86
N ALA A 127 -9.74 -11.94 -8.10
CA ALA A 127 -9.14 -13.23 -8.38
C ALA A 127 -10.21 -14.23 -8.79
N MET A 128 -10.09 -14.83 -9.99
CA MET A 128 -11.08 -15.81 -10.53
C MET A 128 -12.54 -15.33 -10.37
N ALA A 129 -12.82 -14.10 -10.76
CA ALA A 129 -14.12 -13.43 -10.63
C ALA A 129 -14.58 -13.11 -9.19
N VAL A 130 -13.83 -13.46 -8.15
CA VAL A 130 -14.13 -13.07 -6.76
C VAL A 130 -13.52 -11.69 -6.51
N PRO A 131 -14.34 -10.68 -6.11
CA PRO A 131 -13.82 -9.38 -5.74
C PRO A 131 -13.06 -9.47 -4.41
N LEU A 132 -11.81 -9.02 -4.40
CA LEU A 132 -10.95 -9.00 -3.21
C LEU A 132 -10.84 -7.60 -2.61
N GLY A 133 -11.04 -6.56 -3.41
CA GLY A 133 -10.87 -5.18 -3.02
C GLY A 133 -10.78 -4.22 -4.20
N ALA A 134 -10.05 -3.12 -4.04
CA ALA A 134 -9.82 -2.15 -5.10
C ALA A 134 -8.46 -1.44 -4.97
N VAL A 135 -7.92 -1.01 -6.10
CA VAL A 135 -6.89 0.04 -6.18
C VAL A 135 -7.60 1.37 -6.37
N VAL A 136 -7.42 2.29 -5.45
CA VAL A 136 -8.13 3.58 -5.43
C VAL A 136 -7.12 4.70 -5.70
N VAL A 137 -7.45 5.59 -6.62
CA VAL A 137 -6.60 6.72 -7.01
C VAL A 137 -7.40 8.01 -6.89
N HIS A 138 -6.90 8.95 -6.11
CA HIS A 138 -7.49 10.27 -5.91
C HIS A 138 -6.61 11.35 -6.52
N ALA A 139 -7.20 12.29 -7.24
CA ALA A 139 -6.48 13.41 -7.82
C ALA A 139 -7.11 14.76 -7.45
N ASP A 140 -6.26 15.77 -7.36
CA ASP A 140 -6.60 17.18 -7.15
C ASP A 140 -7.00 17.91 -8.44
N GLU A 141 -7.03 17.19 -9.57
CA GLU A 141 -7.50 17.64 -10.87
C GLU A 141 -8.63 16.73 -11.40
N PRO A 142 -9.46 17.19 -12.33
CA PRO A 142 -10.41 16.33 -13.03
C PRO A 142 -9.73 15.16 -13.72
N TRP A 143 -10.41 14.01 -13.79
CA TRP A 143 -9.88 12.83 -14.47
C TRP A 143 -10.00 13.00 -15.98
N GLY A 144 -8.94 13.48 -16.59
CA GLY A 144 -8.88 13.69 -18.02
C GLY A 144 -8.32 12.49 -18.80
N THR A 145 -8.27 12.60 -20.13
CA THR A 145 -7.75 11.57 -21.04
C THR A 145 -6.27 11.22 -20.84
N ARG A 146 -5.54 12.04 -20.10
CA ARG A 146 -4.13 11.79 -19.73
C ARG A 146 -3.94 10.67 -18.70
N ARG A 147 -5.03 10.21 -18.08
CA ARG A 147 -5.05 9.14 -17.06
C ARG A 147 -5.88 7.96 -17.57
N PRO A 148 -5.32 7.07 -18.45
CA PRO A 148 -6.06 5.96 -19.03
C PRO A 148 -6.37 4.90 -17.97
N ASP A 149 -7.55 4.30 -18.07
CA ASP A 149 -8.04 3.29 -17.14
C ASP A 149 -7.28 1.98 -17.24
N ASP A 150 -6.78 1.65 -18.43
CA ASP A 150 -6.06 0.39 -18.68
C ASP A 150 -4.89 0.19 -17.70
N PHE A 151 -4.14 1.24 -17.42
CA PHE A 151 -3.01 1.13 -16.47
C PHE A 151 -3.49 0.87 -15.04
N GLY A 152 -4.57 1.50 -14.61
CA GLY A 152 -5.15 1.26 -13.29
C GLY A 152 -5.64 -0.18 -13.14
N GLN A 153 -6.28 -0.73 -14.19
CA GLN A 153 -6.71 -2.12 -14.19
C GLN A 153 -5.51 -3.08 -14.19
N ILE A 154 -4.45 -2.80 -14.95
CA ILE A 154 -3.21 -3.59 -14.89
C ILE A 154 -2.65 -3.65 -13.47
N LEU A 155 -2.62 -2.54 -12.74
CA LEU A 155 -2.17 -2.51 -11.34
C LEU A 155 -3.07 -3.36 -10.43
N ALA A 156 -4.39 -3.31 -10.63
CA ALA A 156 -5.34 -4.13 -9.91
C ALA A 156 -5.17 -5.63 -10.22
N ASP A 157 -4.91 -5.99 -11.47
CA ASP A 157 -4.68 -7.37 -11.89
C ASP A 157 -3.35 -7.91 -11.34
N LEU A 158 -2.27 -7.12 -11.34
CA LEU A 158 -0.99 -7.48 -10.72
C LEU A 158 -1.15 -7.67 -9.20
N THR A 159 -1.96 -6.83 -8.55
CA THR A 159 -2.35 -7.00 -7.14
C THR A 159 -3.06 -8.33 -6.91
N ALA A 160 -4.03 -8.67 -7.77
CA ALA A 160 -4.77 -9.93 -7.68
C ALA A 160 -3.85 -11.15 -7.88
N ILE A 161 -2.90 -11.08 -8.82
CA ILE A 161 -1.89 -12.12 -9.04
C ILE A 161 -1.03 -12.30 -7.79
N ALA A 162 -0.53 -11.19 -7.19
CA ALA A 162 0.27 -11.25 -5.98
C ALA A 162 -0.48 -11.93 -4.82
N LEU A 163 -1.74 -11.58 -4.63
CA LEU A 163 -2.59 -12.19 -3.59
C LEU A 163 -2.89 -13.67 -3.85
N SER A 164 -2.92 -14.09 -5.12
CA SER A 164 -3.21 -15.47 -5.51
C SER A 164 -1.99 -16.39 -5.47
N THR A 165 -0.78 -15.84 -5.71
CA THR A 165 0.47 -16.63 -5.84
C THR A 165 1.26 -16.73 -4.53
N SER A 166 1.01 -15.86 -3.55
CA SER A 166 1.77 -15.77 -2.30
C SER A 166 1.74 -17.03 -1.41
N GLN A 167 1.03 -18.05 -1.79
CA GLN A 167 0.66 -19.18 -0.92
C GLN A 167 1.26 -20.54 -1.30
N GLY A 168 2.37 -20.60 -2.03
CA GLY A 168 3.20 -21.83 -2.15
C GLY A 168 2.44 -23.15 -2.31
N GLY A 169 1.37 -23.19 -3.13
CA GLY A 169 0.64 -24.41 -3.45
C GLY A 169 -0.36 -24.91 -2.41
N ARG A 170 -0.55 -24.27 -1.26
CA ARG A 170 -1.67 -24.55 -0.35
C ARG A 170 -2.95 -23.88 -0.86
N ARG A 171 -4.05 -24.64 -0.91
CA ARG A 171 -5.39 -24.07 -1.09
C ARG A 171 -5.73 -23.22 0.16
N VAL A 172 -5.39 -21.93 0.10
CA VAL A 172 -5.80 -20.96 1.10
C VAL A 172 -6.93 -20.16 0.49
N THR A 173 -7.94 -19.82 1.28
CA THR A 173 -9.03 -18.99 0.79
C THR A 173 -8.53 -17.56 0.56
N ALA A 174 -9.15 -16.84 -0.38
CA ALA A 174 -8.84 -15.42 -0.59
C ALA A 174 -8.93 -14.59 0.71
N THR A 175 -9.80 -14.99 1.62
CA THR A 175 -9.97 -14.37 2.94
C THR A 175 -8.73 -14.58 3.83
N ASP A 176 -8.18 -15.81 3.86
CA ASP A 176 -6.98 -16.09 4.68
C ASP A 176 -5.76 -15.33 4.15
N THR A 177 -5.68 -15.15 2.81
CA THR A 177 -4.64 -14.32 2.19
C THR A 177 -4.75 -12.87 2.63
N VAL A 178 -5.97 -12.33 2.64
CA VAL A 178 -6.21 -10.95 3.09
C VAL A 178 -5.84 -10.78 4.56
N ASP A 179 -6.25 -11.69 5.43
CA ASP A 179 -5.90 -11.65 6.86
C ASP A 179 -4.37 -11.71 7.06
N THR A 180 -3.67 -12.53 6.29
CA THR A 180 -2.19 -12.60 6.31
C THR A 180 -1.56 -11.28 5.89
N VAL A 181 -2.08 -10.65 4.83
CA VAL A 181 -1.59 -9.34 4.34
C VAL A 181 -1.86 -8.25 5.37
N LEU A 182 -3.05 -8.21 5.95
CA LEU A 182 -3.41 -7.23 6.99
C LEU A 182 -2.47 -7.33 8.20
N ASN A 183 -2.21 -8.56 8.66
CA ASN A 183 -1.27 -8.79 9.76
C ASN A 183 0.14 -8.36 9.38
N GLY A 184 0.63 -8.71 8.18
CA GLY A 184 1.94 -8.30 7.68
C GLY A 184 2.08 -6.77 7.58
N THR A 185 1.06 -6.10 7.07
CA THR A 185 1.03 -4.63 6.98
C THR A 185 1.05 -3.98 8.37
N ALA A 186 0.28 -4.51 9.31
CA ALA A 186 0.27 -4.01 10.69
C ALA A 186 1.65 -4.16 11.36
N VAL A 187 2.31 -5.30 11.19
CA VAL A 187 3.66 -5.55 11.73
C VAL A 187 4.68 -4.59 11.11
N ILE A 188 4.61 -4.34 9.79
CA ILE A 188 5.49 -3.36 9.12
C ILE A 188 5.24 -1.95 9.67
N ALA A 189 3.98 -1.52 9.83
CA ALA A 189 3.66 -0.21 10.36
C ALA A 189 4.19 -0.02 11.80
N THR A 190 4.02 -1.03 12.65
CA THR A 190 4.56 -1.03 14.02
C THR A 190 6.08 -0.94 14.02
N ALA A 191 6.77 -1.75 13.19
CA ALA A 191 8.23 -1.72 13.11
C ALA A 191 8.77 -0.37 12.59
N VAL A 192 8.08 0.24 11.62
CA VAL A 192 8.42 1.58 11.13
C VAL A 192 8.28 2.61 12.23
N GLY A 193 7.20 2.54 13.04
CA GLY A 193 7.04 3.41 14.21
C GLY A 193 8.18 3.26 15.23
N ILE A 194 8.55 2.02 15.57
CA ILE A 194 9.68 1.74 16.46
C ILE A 194 11.00 2.32 15.92
N LEU A 195 11.27 2.13 14.62
CA LEU A 195 12.48 2.64 13.98
C LEU A 195 12.49 4.17 13.89
N ALA A 196 11.33 4.80 13.65
CA ALA A 196 11.18 6.24 13.62
C ALA A 196 11.51 6.85 15.00
N GLU A 197 10.89 6.32 16.04
CA GLU A 197 11.11 6.76 17.43
C GLU A 197 12.55 6.53 17.88
N TYR A 198 13.07 5.31 17.71
CA TYR A 198 14.40 4.95 18.20
C TYR A 198 15.53 5.74 17.53
N PHE A 199 15.40 6.02 16.22
CA PHE A 199 16.43 6.74 15.46
C PHE A 199 16.14 8.23 15.26
N ASP A 200 15.07 8.76 15.85
CA ASP A 200 14.61 10.14 15.68
C ASP A 200 14.55 10.52 14.19
N ARG A 201 13.75 9.76 13.44
CA ARG A 201 13.59 9.91 11.98
C ARG A 201 12.12 10.01 11.61
N ASP A 202 11.87 10.63 10.45
CA ASP A 202 10.54 10.60 9.83
C ASP A 202 10.17 9.17 9.37
N VAL A 203 8.90 8.97 9.12
CA VAL A 203 8.31 7.68 8.76
C VAL A 203 8.92 7.10 7.48
N ASP A 204 9.27 7.94 6.50
CA ASP A 204 9.84 7.50 5.23
C ASP A 204 11.29 7.07 5.37
N ALA A 205 12.09 7.82 6.11
CA ALA A 205 13.45 7.42 6.46
C ALA A 205 13.46 6.11 7.27
N ALA A 206 12.51 5.93 8.21
CA ALA A 206 12.33 4.71 8.97
C ALA A 206 11.92 3.53 8.07
N ARG A 207 11.01 3.73 7.13
CA ARG A 207 10.60 2.72 6.14
C ARG A 207 11.79 2.32 5.26
N LEU A 208 12.54 3.28 4.73
CA LEU A 208 13.74 3.01 3.95
C LEU A 208 14.78 2.23 4.78
N ARG A 209 14.93 2.57 6.06
CA ARG A 209 15.81 1.84 6.98
C ARG A 209 15.34 0.40 7.16
N LEU A 210 14.06 0.14 7.36
CA LEU A 210 13.51 -1.22 7.43
C LEU A 210 13.88 -2.05 6.21
N HIS A 211 13.73 -1.49 5.00
CA HIS A 211 14.11 -2.17 3.76
C HIS A 211 15.62 -2.44 3.67
N ARG A 212 16.47 -1.51 4.12
CA ARG A 212 17.92 -1.72 4.18
C ARG A 212 18.30 -2.82 5.17
N LEU A 213 17.69 -2.84 6.35
CA LEU A 213 17.88 -3.90 7.35
C LEU A 213 17.43 -5.26 6.81
N ALA A 214 16.28 -5.33 6.17
CA ALA A 214 15.76 -6.56 5.55
C ALA A 214 16.78 -7.14 4.54
N ARG A 215 17.30 -6.32 3.64
CA ARG A 215 18.33 -6.73 2.68
C ARG A 215 19.62 -7.16 3.36
N ALA A 216 20.10 -6.42 4.34
CA ALA A 216 21.33 -6.72 5.07
C ALA A 216 21.25 -8.04 5.85
N HIS A 217 20.09 -8.33 6.41
CA HIS A 217 19.82 -9.58 7.12
C HIS A 217 19.30 -10.71 6.23
N GLN A 218 19.23 -10.51 4.91
CA GLN A 218 18.69 -11.49 3.95
C GLN A 218 17.28 -11.98 4.33
N ARG A 219 16.42 -11.06 4.74
CA ARG A 219 15.04 -11.32 5.15
C ARG A 219 14.06 -10.55 4.27
N THR A 220 12.81 -11.01 4.25
CA THR A 220 11.72 -10.20 3.70
C THR A 220 11.45 -8.99 4.60
N PRO A 221 10.92 -7.87 4.08
CA PRO A 221 10.52 -6.72 4.90
C PRO A 221 9.60 -7.08 6.06
N THR A 222 8.62 -7.97 5.84
CA THR A 222 7.71 -8.44 6.90
C THR A 222 8.45 -9.24 7.97
N ALA A 223 9.35 -10.15 7.59
CA ALA A 223 10.14 -10.94 8.53
C ALA A 223 11.10 -10.04 9.35
N GLN A 224 11.70 -9.04 8.73
CA GLN A 224 12.54 -8.07 9.41
C GLN A 224 11.70 -7.18 10.36
N ALA A 225 10.52 -6.74 9.94
CA ALA A 225 9.60 -5.99 10.78
C ALA A 225 9.21 -6.79 12.04
N ALA A 226 8.88 -8.07 11.88
CA ALA A 226 8.60 -8.94 13.01
C ALA A 226 9.80 -9.10 13.96
N ALA A 227 11.04 -9.06 13.46
CA ALA A 227 12.23 -9.09 14.28
C ALA A 227 12.41 -7.78 15.06
N VAL A 228 12.14 -6.62 14.45
CA VAL A 228 12.18 -5.31 15.12
C VAL A 228 11.13 -5.23 16.23
N VAL A 229 9.90 -5.66 15.96
CA VAL A 229 8.82 -5.67 16.98
C VAL A 229 9.22 -6.57 18.17
N ARG A 230 9.73 -7.76 17.91
CA ARG A 230 10.23 -8.65 18.99
C ARG A 230 11.39 -8.04 19.78
N ALA A 231 12.30 -7.32 19.12
CA ALA A 231 13.38 -6.64 19.81
C ALA A 231 12.86 -5.63 20.85
N GLN A 232 11.83 -4.86 20.48
CA GLN A 232 11.15 -3.95 21.40
C GLN A 232 10.45 -4.68 22.56
N GLU A 233 9.86 -5.85 22.30
CA GLU A 233 9.20 -6.65 23.34
C GLU A 233 10.21 -7.27 24.32
N VAL A 234 11.37 -7.73 23.84
CA VAL A 234 12.42 -8.37 24.64
C VAL A 234 13.23 -7.35 25.44
N SER A 235 13.55 -6.21 24.86
CA SER A 235 14.39 -5.17 25.45
C SER A 235 13.70 -3.78 25.36
N PRO A 236 12.59 -3.55 26.07
CA PRO A 236 11.82 -2.29 25.95
C PRO A 236 12.63 -1.04 26.34
N ALA A 237 13.59 -1.18 27.26
CA ALA A 237 14.42 -0.06 27.72
C ALA A 237 15.54 0.30 26.74
N ASP A 238 16.03 -0.66 25.97
CA ASP A 238 17.06 -0.47 24.94
C ASP A 238 16.87 -1.47 23.78
N PRO A 239 15.93 -1.24 22.89
CA PRO A 239 15.72 -2.08 21.72
C PRO A 239 16.96 -2.14 20.81
N GLY A 240 17.83 -1.13 20.92
CA GLY A 240 19.07 -1.04 20.16
C GLY A 240 20.14 -2.03 20.60
N ALA A 241 19.99 -2.69 21.75
CA ALA A 241 20.85 -3.82 22.09
C ALA A 241 20.64 -5.02 21.16
N GLU A 242 19.50 -5.06 20.45
CA GLU A 242 19.15 -6.18 19.60
C GLU A 242 19.66 -6.00 18.15
N PRO A 243 20.31 -7.03 17.57
CA PRO A 243 20.88 -6.95 16.22
C PRO A 243 19.87 -6.59 15.13
N ALA A 244 18.57 -6.82 15.35
CA ALA A 244 17.52 -6.56 14.39
C ALA A 244 17.38 -5.08 13.99
N LEU A 245 17.84 -4.14 14.82
CA LEU A 245 17.78 -2.70 14.55
C LEU A 245 19.04 -2.17 13.86
N HIS A 246 20.10 -2.97 13.74
CA HIS A 246 21.39 -2.55 13.21
C HIS A 246 21.77 -3.31 11.94
N LEU A 247 22.63 -2.68 11.14
CA LEU A 247 23.27 -3.38 10.03
C LEU A 247 24.27 -4.40 10.60
N PRO A 248 24.39 -5.58 9.96
CA PRO A 248 25.45 -6.52 10.30
C PRO A 248 26.84 -5.84 10.24
N PRO A 249 27.77 -6.20 11.14
CA PRO A 249 29.07 -5.53 11.24
C PRO A 249 29.86 -5.51 9.94
N ASP A 250 29.71 -6.51 9.09
CA ASP A 250 30.38 -6.60 7.78
C ASP A 250 29.85 -5.61 6.74
N LEU A 251 28.69 -5.01 6.96
CA LEU A 251 28.04 -4.04 6.10
C LEU A 251 27.93 -2.65 6.75
N ALA A 252 28.40 -2.50 7.98
CA ALA A 252 28.45 -1.20 8.63
C ALA A 252 29.51 -0.32 7.93
N PRO A 253 29.23 0.98 7.68
CA PRO A 253 30.25 1.88 7.16
C PRO A 253 31.43 1.90 8.13
N PRO A 254 32.69 1.96 7.63
CA PRO A 254 33.85 2.00 8.50
C PRO A 254 33.72 3.17 9.46
N THR A 255 33.88 2.91 10.74
CA THR A 255 33.89 3.95 11.78
C THR A 255 34.99 4.93 11.40
N SER A 256 34.65 6.20 11.20
CA SER A 256 35.65 7.24 10.93
C SER A 256 36.65 7.22 12.08
N ILE A 257 37.88 6.81 11.78
CA ILE A 257 38.99 6.89 12.73
C ILE A 257 39.21 8.38 12.95
N GLY A 258 38.82 8.87 14.13
CA GLY A 258 39.02 10.25 14.53
C GLY A 258 40.53 10.57 14.44
N ARG A 259 40.80 11.69 13.79
CA ARG A 259 42.09 12.35 13.85
C ARG A 259 42.19 13.18 15.11
#